data_051112abc7bd06c645a57137a65023a1
#
_entry.id   051112abc7bd06c645a57137a65023a1
#
_cell.length_a   1.000
_cell.length_b   1.000
_cell.length_c   1.000
_cell.angle_alpha   90.00
_cell.angle_beta   90.00
_cell.angle_gamma   90.00
#
_symmetry.space_group_name_H-M   'P 1'
#
loop_
_entity.id
_entity.type
_entity.pdbx_description
1 polymer ?
#
loop_
_entity_poly.entity_id
_entity_poly.type
_entity_poly.pdbx_seq_one_letter_code
_entity_poly.pdbx_strand_id
1 'polypeptide(L)'
;MTRQSPSRADASRPPRADASRPVPPRFVRPGAGVVKVGTWHVGTPARQRAAVEAIARAWRRRARPGGGPLSYHVHTSNDGTRLLHYSQWTGEDAYRDFVRTARDGRNAEIDAAVPGIERQGLRSYELYRSRRTDGDGREPGCVVVVEIDFDGPDPERRRAWVDAVFAAIGSDPQAHPGGISAHFHLATDGPRVLNYAEWESERAHREALEAPGDGVGSATEQWERVRNHRGLTGSRVTRWTPALSLGAGVLDRRV
;
A
#
# COMPACT_ATOMS: atom_id res chain seq x y z
N MET A 1 49.04 23.00 -39.19
CA MET A 1 48.38 23.29 -37.91
C MET A 1 46.92 22.96 -38.04
N THR A 2 46.53 21.75 -37.71
CA THR A 2 45.17 21.22 -37.86
C THR A 2 44.48 21.27 -36.50
N ARG A 3 43.44 22.09 -36.37
CA ARG A 3 42.60 22.20 -35.13
C ARG A 3 41.63 21.02 -35.06
N GLN A 4 41.80 20.18 -34.09
CA GLN A 4 40.82 19.17 -33.72
C GLN A 4 39.70 19.81 -32.86
N SER A 5 38.45 19.64 -33.32
CA SER A 5 37.24 20.00 -32.55
C SER A 5 36.95 18.92 -31.49
N PRO A 6 36.49 19.30 -30.28
CA PRO A 6 36.11 18.30 -29.26
C PRO A 6 34.77 17.66 -29.61
N SER A 7 34.74 16.33 -29.47
CA SER A 7 33.58 15.48 -29.61
C SER A 7 32.47 15.89 -28.64
N ARG A 8 31.24 16.05 -29.14
CA ARG A 8 30.03 16.24 -28.34
C ARG A 8 29.79 14.99 -27.50
N ALA A 9 29.80 15.15 -26.18
CA ALA A 9 29.35 14.12 -25.24
C ALA A 9 27.86 13.83 -25.45
N ASP A 10 27.54 12.56 -25.58
CA ASP A 10 26.18 11.99 -25.69
C ASP A 10 25.41 12.22 -24.37
N ALA A 11 24.46 13.15 -24.38
CA ALA A 11 23.68 13.60 -23.24
C ALA A 11 22.23 13.03 -23.25
N SER A 12 22.03 11.80 -23.74
CA SER A 12 20.66 11.25 -23.89
C SER A 12 20.44 9.86 -23.25
N ARG A 13 21.11 9.58 -22.15
CA ARG A 13 20.76 8.38 -21.36
C ARG A 13 19.98 8.80 -20.12
N PRO A 14 18.66 8.47 -20.02
CA PRO A 14 17.91 8.75 -18.80
C PRO A 14 18.59 8.05 -17.61
N PRO A 15 18.55 8.65 -16.39
CA PRO A 15 19.15 8.05 -15.21
C PRO A 15 18.58 6.64 -15.02
N ARG A 16 19.45 5.67 -14.82
CA ARG A 16 19.03 4.30 -14.47
C ARG A 16 18.20 4.40 -13.18
N ALA A 17 16.94 4.00 -13.26
CA ALA A 17 16.10 3.87 -12.08
C ALA A 17 16.87 3.07 -11.02
N ASP A 18 16.98 3.61 -9.82
CA ASP A 18 17.61 2.94 -8.70
C ASP A 18 16.81 1.65 -8.40
N ALA A 19 17.37 0.50 -8.77
CA ALA A 19 16.72 -0.80 -8.65
C ALA A 19 16.49 -1.21 -7.17
N SER A 20 16.91 -0.40 -6.21
CA SER A 20 16.79 -0.65 -4.78
C SER A 20 15.50 -0.10 -4.16
N ARG A 21 14.82 0.85 -4.81
CA ARG A 21 13.58 1.46 -4.27
C ARG A 21 12.35 0.60 -4.55
N PRO A 22 11.46 0.41 -3.55
CA PRO A 22 10.21 -0.32 -3.74
C PRO A 22 9.28 0.41 -4.71
N VAL A 23 8.80 -0.30 -5.73
CA VAL A 23 7.81 0.24 -6.67
C VAL A 23 6.42 0.18 -6.03
N PRO A 24 5.62 1.27 -6.04
CA PRO A 24 4.29 1.27 -5.46
C PRO A 24 3.34 0.29 -6.16
N PRO A 25 2.28 -0.19 -5.49
CA PRO A 25 1.28 -1.04 -6.10
C PRO A 25 0.61 -0.35 -7.31
N ARG A 26 0.32 -1.11 -8.35
CA ARG A 26 -0.66 -0.69 -9.34
C ARG A 26 -2.03 -1.11 -8.83
N PHE A 27 -2.76 -0.20 -8.21
CA PHE A 27 -4.03 -0.49 -7.55
C PHE A 27 -5.11 -0.95 -8.54
N VAL A 28 -5.29 -0.20 -9.61
CA VAL A 28 -6.17 -0.62 -10.72
C VAL A 28 -5.37 -1.55 -11.64
N ARG A 29 -5.55 -2.85 -11.46
CA ARG A 29 -4.86 -3.89 -12.23
C ARG A 29 -5.86 -4.83 -12.89
N PRO A 30 -5.81 -5.03 -14.21
CA PRO A 30 -6.63 -6.04 -14.88
C PRO A 30 -6.43 -7.42 -14.24
N GLY A 31 -7.53 -8.10 -13.95
CA GLY A 31 -7.53 -9.43 -13.35
C GLY A 31 -7.32 -9.48 -11.83
N ALA A 32 -7.18 -8.35 -11.14
CA ALA A 32 -7.20 -8.32 -9.68
C ALA A 32 -8.64 -8.45 -9.18
N GLY A 33 -8.91 -9.54 -8.44
CA GLY A 33 -10.23 -9.82 -7.87
C GLY A 33 -10.27 -9.67 -6.34
N VAL A 34 -9.12 -9.81 -5.67
CA VAL A 34 -9.04 -9.66 -4.21
C VAL A 34 -7.69 -9.07 -3.78
N VAL A 35 -7.75 -8.29 -2.72
CA VAL A 35 -6.59 -7.72 -2.02
C VAL A 35 -6.50 -8.35 -0.64
N LYS A 36 -5.31 -8.80 -0.24
CA LYS A 36 -5.03 -9.24 1.13
C LYS A 36 -4.17 -8.21 1.83
N VAL A 37 -4.64 -7.76 2.99
CA VAL A 37 -3.91 -6.84 3.87
C VAL A 37 -3.79 -7.46 5.25
N GLY A 38 -2.58 -7.43 5.81
CA GLY A 38 -2.32 -7.95 7.15
C GLY A 38 -1.09 -7.34 7.76
N THR A 39 -0.91 -7.50 9.06
CA THR A 39 0.24 -6.97 9.79
C THR A 39 0.98 -8.08 10.51
N TRP A 40 2.31 -7.94 10.60
CA TRP A 40 3.16 -8.78 11.43
C TRP A 40 3.81 -7.93 12.52
N HIS A 41 3.81 -8.40 13.74
CA HIS A 41 4.58 -7.83 14.81
C HIS A 41 5.93 -8.55 14.88
N VAL A 42 7.02 -7.78 14.76
CA VAL A 42 8.39 -8.29 14.70
C VAL A 42 9.24 -7.83 15.89
N GLY A 43 8.76 -6.89 16.66
CA GLY A 43 9.27 -6.50 17.97
C GLY A 43 10.30 -5.36 17.99
N THR A 44 11.31 -5.35 17.10
CA THR A 44 12.37 -4.34 17.11
C THR A 44 12.78 -3.87 15.72
N PRO A 45 13.41 -2.69 15.57
CA PRO A 45 13.88 -2.20 14.27
C PRO A 45 14.90 -3.13 13.59
N ALA A 46 15.76 -3.81 14.36
CA ALA A 46 16.71 -4.77 13.82
C ALA A 46 16.00 -6.00 13.25
N ARG A 47 15.02 -6.53 13.98
CA ARG A 47 14.19 -7.64 13.53
C ARG A 47 13.30 -7.27 12.36
N GLN A 48 12.82 -6.02 12.32
CA GLN A 48 12.03 -5.50 11.20
C GLN A 48 12.85 -5.55 9.90
N ARG A 49 14.09 -5.06 9.91
CA ARG A 49 14.99 -5.14 8.73
C ARG A 49 15.27 -6.59 8.35
N ALA A 50 15.64 -7.43 9.33
CA ALA A 50 15.90 -8.85 9.09
C ALA A 50 14.69 -9.59 8.50
N ALA A 51 13.48 -9.26 8.94
CA ALA A 51 12.24 -9.86 8.41
C ALA A 51 11.99 -9.43 6.96
N VAL A 52 12.17 -8.15 6.60
CA VAL A 52 12.05 -7.68 5.20
C VAL A 52 13.04 -8.43 4.30
N GLU A 53 14.30 -8.58 4.73
CA GLU A 53 15.33 -9.33 3.99
C GLU A 53 14.97 -10.81 3.87
N ALA A 54 14.50 -11.44 4.95
CA ALA A 54 14.08 -12.84 4.93
C ALA A 54 12.91 -13.07 3.97
N ILE A 55 11.90 -12.18 4.00
CA ILE A 55 10.78 -12.20 3.04
C ILE A 55 11.31 -12.09 1.60
N ALA A 56 12.17 -11.11 1.33
CA ALA A 56 12.74 -10.93 -0.01
C ALA A 56 13.49 -12.19 -0.49
N ARG A 57 14.29 -12.83 0.39
CA ARG A 57 15.00 -14.10 0.06
C ARG A 57 14.03 -15.23 -0.19
N ALA A 58 13.05 -15.45 0.68
CA ALA A 58 12.09 -16.54 0.58
C ALA A 58 11.25 -16.46 -0.72
N TRP A 59 10.95 -15.25 -1.19
CA TRP A 59 10.22 -15.05 -2.43
C TRP A 59 11.10 -15.18 -3.68
N ARG A 60 12.37 -14.76 -3.63
CA ARG A 60 13.30 -14.87 -4.77
C ARG A 60 13.81 -16.29 -5.00
N ARG A 61 14.00 -17.05 -3.94
CA ARG A 61 14.56 -18.43 -4.02
C ARG A 61 13.58 -19.48 -4.50
N ARG A 62 12.28 -19.22 -4.38
CA ARG A 62 11.25 -20.19 -4.74
C ARG A 62 10.54 -19.77 -6.01
N ALA A 63 10.18 -20.76 -6.81
CA ALA A 63 9.34 -20.51 -7.99
C ALA A 63 8.06 -19.76 -7.58
N ARG A 64 7.60 -18.89 -8.48
CA ARG A 64 6.30 -18.25 -8.32
C ARG A 64 5.22 -19.33 -8.23
N PRO A 65 4.34 -19.31 -7.23
CA PRO A 65 3.23 -20.25 -7.17
C PRO A 65 2.35 -20.09 -8.42
N GLY A 66 1.90 -21.20 -9.00
CA GLY A 66 0.84 -21.16 -10.01
C GLY A 66 -0.37 -20.41 -9.44
N GLY A 67 -0.91 -19.43 -10.16
CA GLY A 67 -1.96 -18.55 -9.63
C GLY A 67 -1.50 -17.64 -8.48
N GLY A 68 -0.18 -17.40 -8.30
CA GLY A 68 0.37 -16.56 -7.24
C GLY A 68 -0.05 -15.09 -7.31
N PRO A 69 0.44 -14.26 -6.36
CA PRO A 69 0.03 -12.87 -6.29
C PRO A 69 0.40 -12.11 -7.56
N LEU A 70 -0.50 -11.24 -8.00
CA LEU A 70 -0.24 -10.28 -9.08
C LEU A 70 0.78 -9.24 -8.63
N SER A 71 0.74 -8.88 -7.34
CA SER A 71 1.75 -8.05 -6.69
C SER A 71 1.80 -8.35 -5.19
N TYR A 72 2.97 -8.10 -4.57
CA TYR A 72 3.15 -8.22 -3.14
C TYR A 72 4.08 -7.13 -2.64
N HIS A 73 3.62 -6.38 -1.65
CA HIS A 73 4.30 -5.21 -1.09
C HIS A 73 4.40 -5.34 0.42
N VAL A 74 5.55 -4.95 0.96
CA VAL A 74 5.81 -4.90 2.40
C VAL A 74 6.23 -3.49 2.78
N HIS A 75 5.65 -2.98 3.85
CA HIS A 75 5.99 -1.67 4.41
C HIS A 75 6.39 -1.84 5.86
N THR A 76 7.29 -0.99 6.32
CA THR A 76 7.78 -0.95 7.70
C THR A 76 7.06 0.14 8.50
N SER A 77 6.67 -0.15 9.73
CA SER A 77 6.19 0.87 10.66
C SER A 77 7.34 1.76 11.15
N ASN A 78 7.05 3.03 11.42
CA ASN A 78 8.08 3.99 11.84
C ASN A 78 8.61 3.74 13.26
N ASP A 79 7.83 3.03 14.09
CA ASP A 79 8.27 2.57 15.41
C ASP A 79 9.23 1.36 15.35
N GLY A 80 9.44 0.81 14.14
CA GLY A 80 10.35 -0.30 13.91
C GLY A 80 9.84 -1.66 14.39
N THR A 81 8.57 -1.79 14.79
CA THR A 81 8.06 -3.00 15.45
C THR A 81 7.16 -3.86 14.57
N ARG A 82 6.64 -3.32 13.45
CA ARG A 82 5.63 -4.00 12.63
C ARG A 82 5.93 -3.94 11.14
N LEU A 83 5.38 -4.90 10.40
CA LEU A 83 5.30 -4.91 8.93
C LEU A 83 3.83 -4.88 8.51
N LEU A 84 3.53 -4.09 7.47
CA LEU A 84 2.27 -4.14 6.74
C LEU A 84 2.51 -4.89 5.44
N HIS A 85 1.64 -5.85 5.15
CA HIS A 85 1.60 -6.63 3.92
C HIS A 85 0.40 -6.22 3.10
N TYR A 86 0.62 -5.93 1.82
CA TYR A 86 -0.41 -5.67 0.83
C TYR A 86 -0.16 -6.57 -0.39
N SER A 87 -1.14 -7.37 -0.78
CA SER A 87 -1.00 -8.24 -1.96
C SER A 87 -2.29 -8.30 -2.77
N GLN A 88 -2.14 -8.35 -4.10
CA GLN A 88 -3.24 -8.46 -5.05
C GLN A 88 -3.25 -9.87 -5.67
N TRP A 89 -4.44 -10.44 -5.82
CA TRP A 89 -4.66 -11.79 -6.32
C TRP A 89 -5.77 -11.77 -7.38
N THR A 90 -5.79 -12.75 -8.26
CA THR A 90 -6.87 -12.90 -9.25
C THR A 90 -8.22 -13.21 -8.58
N GLY A 91 -8.22 -13.79 -7.41
CA GLY A 91 -9.39 -14.09 -6.62
C GLY A 91 -9.05 -14.84 -5.33
N GLU A 92 -10.07 -15.13 -4.54
CA GLU A 92 -9.93 -15.84 -3.27
C GLU A 92 -9.39 -17.26 -3.45
N ASP A 93 -9.75 -17.95 -4.54
CA ASP A 93 -9.27 -19.30 -4.84
C ASP A 93 -7.76 -19.32 -5.09
N ALA A 94 -7.23 -18.35 -5.83
CA ALA A 94 -5.80 -18.22 -6.06
C ALA A 94 -5.02 -18.02 -4.74
N TYR A 95 -5.58 -17.23 -3.83
CA TYR A 95 -5.00 -17.07 -2.49
C TYR A 95 -5.05 -18.37 -1.68
N ARG A 96 -6.19 -19.07 -1.69
CA ARG A 96 -6.34 -20.38 -1.00
C ARG A 96 -5.36 -21.43 -1.54
N ASP A 97 -5.16 -21.48 -2.84
CA ASP A 97 -4.17 -22.36 -3.47
C ASP A 97 -2.74 -22.04 -3.03
N PHE A 98 -2.38 -20.76 -2.99
CA PHE A 98 -1.09 -20.33 -2.44
C PHE A 98 -0.92 -20.75 -0.97
N VAL A 99 -1.94 -20.59 -0.13
CA VAL A 99 -1.91 -21.00 1.28
C VAL A 99 -1.62 -22.50 1.38
N ARG A 100 -2.32 -23.30 0.59
CA ARG A 100 -2.21 -24.76 0.61
C ARG A 100 -0.87 -25.28 0.09
N THR A 101 -0.27 -24.62 -0.91
CA THR A 101 0.85 -25.20 -1.68
C THR A 101 2.19 -24.50 -1.46
N ALA A 102 2.20 -23.24 -1.04
CA ALA A 102 3.43 -22.45 -1.14
C ALA A 102 3.73 -21.54 0.07
N ARG A 103 2.73 -21.19 0.89
CA ARG A 103 2.89 -20.24 1.99
C ARG A 103 3.76 -20.78 3.10
N ASP A 104 3.50 -22.00 3.53
CA ASP A 104 4.10 -22.57 4.75
C ASP A 104 5.62 -22.76 4.60
N GLY A 105 6.08 -23.18 3.41
CA GLY A 105 7.51 -23.27 3.15
C GLY A 105 8.23 -21.91 3.18
N ARG A 106 7.57 -20.83 2.70
CA ARG A 106 8.10 -19.47 2.80
C ARG A 106 8.11 -18.96 4.24
N ASN A 107 7.02 -19.20 4.96
CA ASN A 107 6.93 -18.82 6.37
C ASN A 107 7.99 -19.54 7.22
N ALA A 108 8.24 -20.83 6.99
CA ALA A 108 9.28 -21.56 7.70
C ALA A 108 10.69 -20.96 7.50
N GLU A 109 11.04 -20.54 6.27
CA GLU A 109 12.30 -19.85 6.01
C GLU A 109 12.39 -18.49 6.73
N ILE A 110 11.30 -17.75 6.74
CA ILE A 110 11.23 -16.43 7.41
C ILE A 110 11.33 -16.62 8.92
N ASP A 111 10.59 -17.58 9.49
CA ASP A 111 10.58 -17.86 10.92
C ASP A 111 11.92 -18.41 11.43
N ALA A 112 12.63 -19.19 10.60
CA ALA A 112 13.98 -19.64 10.91
C ALA A 112 14.98 -18.45 10.96
N ALA A 113 14.80 -17.45 10.12
CA ALA A 113 15.65 -16.25 10.11
C ALA A 113 15.29 -15.24 11.22
N VAL A 114 14.01 -15.15 11.57
CA VAL A 114 13.47 -14.21 12.58
C VAL A 114 12.43 -14.93 13.43
N PRO A 115 12.84 -15.71 14.43
CA PRO A 115 11.91 -16.47 15.28
C PRO A 115 10.95 -15.56 16.04
N GLY A 116 9.71 -16.00 16.28
CA GLY A 116 8.73 -15.28 17.10
C GLY A 116 8.06 -14.09 16.41
N ILE A 117 7.89 -14.16 15.08
CA ILE A 117 7.02 -13.23 14.36
C ILE A 117 5.56 -13.57 14.68
N GLU A 118 4.81 -12.56 15.11
CA GLU A 118 3.38 -12.67 15.33
C GLU A 118 2.62 -12.14 14.11
N ARG A 119 1.82 -13.00 13.47
CA ARG A 119 1.02 -12.65 12.29
C ARG A 119 -0.38 -12.26 12.71
N GLN A 120 -0.77 -11.02 12.43
CA GLN A 120 -2.02 -10.45 12.93
C GLN A 120 -2.91 -9.97 11.77
N GLY A 121 -4.23 -10.18 11.93
CA GLY A 121 -5.26 -9.42 11.24
C GLY A 121 -5.26 -9.48 9.72
N LEU A 122 -4.93 -10.64 9.10
CA LEU A 122 -5.09 -10.79 7.65
C LEU A 122 -6.57 -10.71 7.26
N ARG A 123 -6.90 -9.77 6.37
CA ARG A 123 -8.26 -9.57 5.84
C ARG A 123 -8.27 -9.51 4.32
N SER A 124 -9.44 -9.81 3.77
CA SER A 124 -9.74 -9.74 2.34
C SER A 124 -10.49 -8.45 2.03
N TYR A 125 -10.11 -7.84 0.91
CA TYR A 125 -10.71 -6.59 0.46
C TYR A 125 -10.93 -6.62 -1.05
N GLU A 126 -11.88 -5.80 -1.50
CA GLU A 126 -12.06 -5.43 -2.90
C GLU A 126 -11.79 -3.93 -3.07
N LEU A 127 -11.05 -3.57 -4.12
CA LEU A 127 -10.86 -2.16 -4.47
C LEU A 127 -12.17 -1.59 -4.98
N TYR A 128 -12.65 -0.53 -4.34
CA TYR A 128 -13.89 0.15 -4.72
C TYR A 128 -13.64 1.41 -5.55
N ARG A 129 -12.84 2.34 -5.02
CA ARG A 129 -12.52 3.60 -5.71
C ARG A 129 -11.06 3.99 -5.52
N SER A 130 -10.52 4.64 -6.56
CA SER A 130 -9.15 5.15 -6.57
C SER A 130 -9.11 6.56 -7.10
N ARG A 131 -8.23 7.38 -6.53
CA ARG A 131 -7.84 8.68 -7.07
C ARG A 131 -6.32 8.77 -7.04
N ARG A 132 -5.73 9.26 -8.11
CA ARG A 132 -4.35 9.70 -8.18
C ARG A 132 -4.35 11.11 -8.78
N THR A 133 -3.46 11.97 -8.34
CA THR A 133 -3.26 13.28 -8.96
C THR A 133 -2.78 13.06 -10.39
N ASP A 134 -3.45 13.69 -11.36
CA ASP A 134 -3.13 13.55 -12.78
C ASP A 134 -1.71 14.01 -13.06
N GLY A 135 -0.96 13.20 -13.82
CA GLY A 135 0.43 13.48 -14.17
C GLY A 135 1.44 13.36 -13.02
N ASP A 136 1.00 12.98 -11.82
CA ASP A 136 1.90 12.81 -10.67
C ASP A 136 2.74 11.55 -10.81
N GLY A 137 4.01 11.72 -11.15
CA GLY A 137 5.02 10.66 -11.24
C GLY A 137 5.84 10.46 -9.98
N ARG A 138 5.51 11.16 -8.87
CA ARG A 138 6.25 11.03 -7.61
C ARG A 138 6.15 9.61 -7.05
N GLU A 139 7.25 9.15 -6.47
CA GLU A 139 7.29 7.92 -5.68
C GLU A 139 6.88 8.23 -4.23
N PRO A 140 6.01 7.42 -3.61
CA PRO A 140 5.61 7.63 -2.24
C PRO A 140 6.76 7.35 -1.27
N GLY A 141 7.04 8.30 -0.38
CA GLY A 141 7.91 8.12 0.77
C GLY A 141 7.16 7.62 2.01
N CYS A 142 5.84 7.76 2.02
CA CYS A 142 4.98 7.30 3.10
C CYS A 142 3.69 6.70 2.55
N VAL A 143 3.27 5.59 3.15
CA VAL A 143 1.96 4.99 2.97
C VAL A 143 1.15 5.22 4.23
N VAL A 144 -0.01 5.82 4.09
CA VAL A 144 -0.97 6.03 5.17
C VAL A 144 -2.12 5.04 5.00
N VAL A 145 -2.32 4.20 6.00
CA VAL A 145 -3.48 3.31 6.05
C VAL A 145 -4.46 3.87 7.07
N VAL A 146 -5.68 4.13 6.60
CA VAL A 146 -6.81 4.50 7.45
C VAL A 146 -7.80 3.34 7.43
N GLU A 147 -8.00 2.73 8.58
CA GLU A 147 -9.05 1.73 8.78
C GLU A 147 -10.27 2.42 9.39
N ILE A 148 -11.42 2.19 8.80
CA ILE A 148 -12.70 2.75 9.21
C ILE A 148 -13.64 1.59 9.53
N ASP A 149 -14.16 1.57 10.76
CA ASP A 149 -15.06 0.53 11.24
C ASP A 149 -16.50 1.05 11.31
N PHE A 150 -17.44 0.17 10.93
CA PHE A 150 -18.88 0.40 11.01
C PHE A 150 -19.54 -0.58 11.99
N ASP A 151 -20.76 -0.26 12.43
CA ASP A 151 -21.56 -1.06 13.37
C ASP A 151 -22.16 -2.34 12.77
N GLY A 152 -21.93 -2.60 11.47
CA GLY A 152 -22.41 -3.80 10.77
C GLY A 152 -21.97 -3.87 9.31
N PRO A 153 -22.11 -5.05 8.69
CA PRO A 153 -21.59 -5.33 7.35
C PRO A 153 -22.54 -4.87 6.23
N ASP A 154 -22.94 -3.61 6.23
CA ASP A 154 -23.77 -3.00 5.18
C ASP A 154 -22.89 -2.51 4.01
N PRO A 155 -22.87 -3.18 2.85
CA PRO A 155 -22.04 -2.80 1.72
C PRO A 155 -22.43 -1.47 1.09
N GLU A 156 -23.72 -1.13 1.03
CA GLU A 156 -24.21 0.11 0.42
C GLU A 156 -23.80 1.30 1.27
N ARG A 157 -23.93 1.19 2.58
CA ARG A 157 -23.52 2.24 3.53
C ARG A 157 -22.02 2.50 3.45
N ARG A 158 -21.18 1.46 3.34
CA ARG A 158 -19.74 1.62 3.18
C ARG A 158 -19.37 2.28 1.85
N ARG A 159 -20.05 1.93 0.76
CA ARG A 159 -19.88 2.62 -0.53
C ARG A 159 -20.29 4.07 -0.44
N ALA A 160 -21.46 4.36 0.14
CA ALA A 160 -21.94 5.72 0.32
C ALA A 160 -20.98 6.59 1.15
N TRP A 161 -20.35 6.00 2.17
CA TRP A 161 -19.32 6.69 2.94
C TRP A 161 -18.08 7.02 2.09
N VAL A 162 -17.57 6.06 1.31
CA VAL A 162 -16.45 6.31 0.40
C VAL A 162 -16.81 7.36 -0.63
N ASP A 163 -18.02 7.33 -1.18
CA ASP A 163 -18.49 8.32 -2.15
C ASP A 163 -18.59 9.73 -1.52
N ALA A 164 -19.02 9.82 -0.26
CA ALA A 164 -18.99 11.08 0.49
C ALA A 164 -17.57 11.61 0.70
N VAL A 165 -16.58 10.74 0.98
CA VAL A 165 -15.17 11.13 1.05
C VAL A 165 -14.68 11.68 -0.30
N PHE A 166 -15.02 11.03 -1.41
CA PHE A 166 -14.64 11.51 -2.74
C PHE A 166 -15.30 12.84 -3.09
N ALA A 167 -16.56 13.05 -2.66
CA ALA A 167 -17.24 14.33 -2.82
C ALA A 167 -16.55 15.43 -1.99
N ALA A 168 -16.16 15.13 -0.75
CA ALA A 168 -15.42 16.06 0.10
C ALA A 168 -14.06 16.44 -0.48
N ILE A 169 -13.26 15.44 -0.93
CA ILE A 169 -11.99 15.69 -1.62
C ILE A 169 -12.18 16.50 -2.91
N GLY A 170 -13.27 16.25 -3.64
CA GLY A 170 -13.59 16.97 -4.89
C GLY A 170 -14.05 18.41 -4.68
N SER A 171 -14.54 18.76 -3.49
CA SER A 171 -14.94 20.11 -3.12
C SER A 171 -13.79 20.97 -2.60
N ASP A 172 -12.66 20.35 -2.25
CA ASP A 172 -11.47 21.10 -1.83
C ASP A 172 -10.87 21.83 -3.05
N PRO A 173 -10.69 23.17 -2.98
CA PRO A 173 -10.16 23.95 -4.10
C PRO A 173 -8.69 23.62 -4.38
N GLN A 174 -7.98 23.05 -3.44
CA GLN A 174 -6.59 22.62 -3.58
C GLN A 174 -6.37 21.23 -2.98
N ALA A 175 -5.93 20.29 -3.83
CA ALA A 175 -5.39 19.04 -3.32
C ALA A 175 -4.14 19.34 -2.46
N HIS A 176 -4.01 18.67 -1.29
CA HIS A 176 -2.83 18.88 -0.46
C HIS A 176 -1.56 18.52 -1.24
N PRO A 177 -0.55 19.41 -1.31
CA PRO A 177 0.60 19.24 -2.20
C PRO A 177 1.40 17.96 -1.97
N GLY A 178 1.40 17.43 -0.75
CA GLY A 178 2.10 16.18 -0.40
C GLY A 178 1.30 14.91 -0.66
N GLY A 179 0.02 14.98 -0.99
CA GLY A 179 -0.81 13.84 -1.34
C GLY A 179 -0.54 13.36 -2.76
N ILE A 180 -0.43 12.05 -2.97
CA ILE A 180 -0.16 11.45 -4.28
C ILE A 180 -1.37 10.67 -4.77
N SER A 181 -1.90 9.77 -3.95
CA SER A 181 -3.05 8.93 -4.32
C SER A 181 -3.82 8.43 -3.10
N ALA A 182 -5.07 7.99 -3.32
CA ALA A 182 -5.90 7.34 -2.32
C ALA A 182 -6.70 6.20 -2.96
N HIS A 183 -6.73 5.05 -2.30
CA HIS A 183 -7.32 3.81 -2.79
C HIS A 183 -8.18 3.18 -1.71
N PHE A 184 -9.47 3.20 -1.93
CA PHE A 184 -10.46 2.73 -0.96
C PHE A 184 -10.88 1.30 -1.26
N HIS A 185 -10.76 0.47 -0.25
CA HIS A 185 -11.06 -0.95 -0.30
C HIS A 185 -12.16 -1.29 0.68
N LEU A 186 -13.11 -2.11 0.27
CA LEU A 186 -14.18 -2.63 1.12
C LEU A 186 -13.82 -4.03 1.59
N ALA A 187 -13.87 -4.29 2.90
CA ALA A 187 -13.68 -5.64 3.42
C ALA A 187 -14.77 -6.58 2.88
N THR A 188 -14.37 -7.77 2.43
CA THR A 188 -15.30 -8.78 1.91
C THR A 188 -15.97 -9.56 3.04
N ASP A 189 -15.37 -9.58 4.22
CA ASP A 189 -15.73 -10.40 5.38
C ASP A 189 -16.16 -9.57 6.61
N GLY A 190 -16.50 -8.30 6.44
CA GLY A 190 -16.86 -7.51 7.61
C GLY A 190 -17.19 -6.04 7.34
N PRO A 191 -17.38 -5.27 8.41
CA PRO A 191 -17.89 -3.90 8.35
C PRO A 191 -16.80 -2.85 8.09
N ARG A 192 -15.63 -3.22 7.59
CA ARG A 192 -14.47 -2.30 7.48
C ARG A 192 -14.30 -1.72 6.09
N VAL A 193 -13.89 -0.47 6.05
CA VAL A 193 -13.28 0.18 4.88
C VAL A 193 -11.81 0.43 5.19
N LEU A 194 -10.93 0.22 4.21
CA LEU A 194 -9.52 0.53 4.28
C LEU A 194 -9.17 1.53 3.19
N ASN A 195 -8.65 2.68 3.56
CA ASN A 195 -8.00 3.60 2.65
C ASN A 195 -6.49 3.38 2.70
N TYR A 196 -5.90 3.06 1.56
CA TYR A 196 -4.47 3.05 1.35
C TYR A 196 -4.12 4.33 0.59
N ALA A 197 -3.45 5.27 1.23
CA ALA A 197 -3.09 6.55 0.64
C ALA A 197 -1.57 6.70 0.52
N GLU A 198 -1.11 7.16 -0.64
CA GLU A 198 0.29 7.43 -0.92
C GLU A 198 0.59 8.91 -0.69
N TRP A 199 1.67 9.19 0.01
CA TRP A 199 2.13 10.52 0.37
C TRP A 199 3.62 10.67 0.08
N GLU A 200 4.03 11.88 -0.24
CA GLU A 200 5.44 12.21 -0.44
C GLU A 200 6.29 11.87 0.79
N SER A 201 5.77 12.16 1.99
CA SER A 201 6.43 11.86 3.25
C SER A 201 5.43 11.78 4.41
N GLU A 202 5.85 11.21 5.54
CA GLU A 202 5.08 11.27 6.78
C GLU A 202 4.84 12.71 7.25
N ARG A 203 5.85 13.58 7.08
CA ARG A 203 5.75 15.00 7.42
C ARG A 203 4.64 15.68 6.61
N ALA A 204 4.63 15.47 5.30
CA ALA A 204 3.60 16.04 4.43
C ALA A 204 2.18 15.61 4.84
N HIS A 205 1.99 14.35 5.25
CA HIS A 205 0.69 13.90 5.76
C HIS A 205 0.33 14.56 7.10
N ARG A 206 1.29 14.75 8.02
CA ARG A 206 1.04 15.44 9.30
C ARG A 206 0.64 16.91 9.06
N GLU A 207 1.41 17.61 8.23
CA GLU A 207 1.12 18.99 7.84
C GLU A 207 -0.28 19.13 7.20
N ALA A 208 -0.70 18.14 6.41
CA ALA A 208 -2.04 18.11 5.82
C ALA A 208 -3.16 18.04 6.87
N LEU A 209 -2.95 17.28 7.95
CA LEU A 209 -3.94 17.15 9.03
C LEU A 209 -3.97 18.38 9.95
N GLU A 210 -2.88 19.11 10.03
CA GLU A 210 -2.72 20.31 10.87
C GLU A 210 -3.05 21.60 10.10
N ALA A 211 -3.20 21.52 8.77
CA ALA A 211 -3.47 22.69 7.94
C ALA A 211 -4.83 23.34 8.31
N PRO A 212 -4.86 24.64 8.56
CA PRO A 212 -6.10 25.34 8.82
C PRO A 212 -6.95 25.43 7.54
N GLY A 213 -8.27 25.29 7.67
CA GLY A 213 -9.22 25.49 6.57
C GLY A 213 -9.51 24.22 5.76
N ASP A 214 -9.30 24.23 4.47
CA ASP A 214 -9.86 23.28 3.50
C ASP A 214 -9.07 21.97 3.31
N GLY A 215 -8.25 21.54 4.27
CA GLY A 215 -7.47 20.31 4.23
C GLY A 215 -8.30 19.03 4.42
N VAL A 216 -7.67 17.88 4.22
CA VAL A 216 -8.28 16.57 4.48
C VAL A 216 -8.79 16.48 5.92
N GLY A 217 -10.10 16.34 6.08
CA GLY A 217 -10.75 16.35 7.40
C GLY A 217 -11.07 17.74 7.96
N SER A 218 -11.00 18.80 7.12
CA SER A 218 -11.36 20.16 7.51
C SER A 218 -12.80 20.30 8.02
N ALA A 219 -13.16 21.48 8.54
CA ALA A 219 -14.49 21.78 9.08
C ALA A 219 -15.55 22.14 8.01
N THR A 220 -15.37 21.68 6.75
CA THR A 220 -16.38 21.87 5.71
C THR A 220 -17.59 20.96 5.92
N GLU A 221 -18.76 21.38 5.42
CA GLU A 221 -19.99 20.59 5.50
C GLU A 221 -19.81 19.18 4.91
N GLN A 222 -19.05 19.05 3.82
CA GLN A 222 -18.76 17.78 3.19
C GLN A 222 -17.95 16.86 4.12
N TRP A 223 -16.90 17.37 4.77
CA TRP A 223 -16.14 16.60 5.74
C TRP A 223 -16.91 16.32 7.03
N GLU A 224 -17.83 17.20 7.44
CA GLU A 224 -18.75 16.92 8.55
C GLU A 224 -19.67 15.74 8.22
N ARG A 225 -20.21 15.67 7.01
CA ARG A 225 -21.00 14.50 6.55
C ARG A 225 -20.21 13.21 6.59
N VAL A 226 -18.92 13.25 6.22
CA VAL A 226 -18.01 12.08 6.31
C VAL A 226 -17.83 11.67 7.77
N ARG A 227 -17.52 12.60 8.66
CA ARG A 227 -17.29 12.33 10.09
C ARG A 227 -18.54 11.83 10.82
N ASN A 228 -19.69 12.38 10.48
CA ASN A 228 -20.97 12.07 11.11
C ASN A 228 -21.78 11.00 10.33
N HIS A 229 -21.12 10.27 9.43
CA HIS A 229 -21.83 9.26 8.65
C HIS A 229 -22.39 8.16 9.55
N ARG A 230 -23.64 7.78 9.28
CA ARG A 230 -24.36 6.79 10.09
C ARG A 230 -23.60 5.47 10.18
N GLY A 231 -23.46 4.96 11.40
CA GLY A 231 -22.90 3.66 11.70
C GLY A 231 -21.38 3.62 11.80
N LEU A 232 -20.70 4.76 11.73
CA LEU A 232 -19.27 4.82 12.06
C LEU A 232 -19.06 4.50 13.53
N THR A 233 -18.14 3.58 13.83
CA THR A 233 -17.77 3.18 15.20
C THR A 233 -16.36 3.55 15.57
N GLY A 234 -15.49 3.78 14.60
CA GLY A 234 -14.12 4.20 14.83
C GLY A 234 -13.29 4.35 13.57
N SER A 235 -12.16 5.00 13.73
CA SER A 235 -11.13 5.08 12.70
C SER A 235 -9.74 4.96 13.32
N ARG A 236 -8.81 4.38 12.56
CA ARG A 236 -7.41 4.26 12.96
C ARG A 236 -6.51 4.63 11.80
N VAL A 237 -5.59 5.55 12.05
CA VAL A 237 -4.58 6.00 11.08
C VAL A 237 -3.22 5.43 11.45
N THR A 238 -2.57 4.79 10.50
CA THR A 238 -1.20 4.28 10.66
C THR A 238 -0.33 4.72 9.48
N ARG A 239 0.96 4.95 9.74
CA ARG A 239 1.93 5.40 8.75
C ARG A 239 3.03 4.37 8.58
N TRP A 240 3.43 4.17 7.34
CA TRP A 240 4.33 3.10 6.94
C TRP A 240 5.31 3.61 5.89
N THR A 241 6.51 3.06 5.90
CA THR A 241 7.52 3.34 4.87
C THR A 241 7.58 2.17 3.89
N PRO A 242 7.51 2.38 2.57
CA PRO A 242 7.72 1.32 1.59
C PRO A 242 9.08 0.64 1.76
N ALA A 243 9.11 -0.70 1.81
CA ALA A 243 10.33 -1.46 2.07
C ALA A 243 10.62 -2.55 1.03
N LEU A 244 9.59 -3.22 0.50
CA LEU A 244 9.75 -4.28 -0.50
C LEU A 244 8.59 -4.27 -1.47
N SER A 245 8.89 -4.43 -2.76
CA SER A 245 7.90 -4.63 -3.82
C SER A 245 8.29 -5.80 -4.71
N LEU A 246 7.36 -6.73 -4.89
CA LEU A 246 7.47 -7.86 -5.79
C LEU A 246 6.30 -7.79 -6.78
N GLY A 247 6.54 -7.23 -7.95
CA GLY A 247 5.60 -7.17 -9.06
C GLY A 247 5.79 -8.32 -10.04
N ALA A 248 4.91 -8.43 -11.05
CA ALA A 248 4.94 -9.50 -12.05
C ALA A 248 6.32 -9.67 -12.71
N GLY A 249 7.02 -8.59 -13.05
CA GLY A 249 8.34 -8.65 -13.69
C GLY A 249 9.50 -9.12 -12.78
N VAL A 250 9.35 -9.01 -11.46
CA VAL A 250 10.35 -9.51 -10.48
C VAL A 250 10.04 -10.95 -10.08
N LEU A 251 8.75 -11.30 -10.08
CA LEU A 251 8.28 -12.66 -9.77
C LEU A 251 8.47 -13.62 -10.96
N ASP A 252 8.66 -13.11 -12.18
CA ASP A 252 8.80 -13.92 -13.41
C ASP A 252 10.26 -14.28 -13.75
N ARG A 253 11.24 -13.78 -13.02
CA ARG A 253 12.65 -14.22 -13.25
C ARG A 253 12.83 -15.63 -12.71
N ARG A 254 12.80 -16.59 -13.64
CA ARG A 254 13.31 -17.94 -13.38
C ARG A 254 14.80 -17.84 -13.08
N VAL A 255 15.21 -18.40 -11.95
CA VAL A 255 16.61 -18.69 -11.66
C VAL A 255 17.04 -19.86 -12.52
#